data_f356424562f1ef9c666c8252e6ad0741
#
_entry.id   f356424562f1ef9c666c8252e6ad0741
#
_cell.length_a   1.000
_cell.length_b   1.000
_cell.length_c   1.000
_cell.angle_alpha   90.00
_cell.angle_beta   90.00
_cell.angle_gamma   90.00
#
_symmetry.space_group_name_H-M   'P 1'
#
loop_
_entity.id
_entity.type
_entity.pdbx_description
1 polymer ?
#
loop_
_entity_poly.entity_id
_entity_poly.type
_entity_poly.pdbx_seq_one_letter_code
_entity_poly.pdbx_strand_id
1 'polypeptide(L)'
;MKIRANREQLADALGRAQRAVGSRGSLPVLQGLLCEASEGKLAVTGTDLEVTVRSEIEADVEEWGKAVVPGRLLTQAVRRMPPGAVTLRAGDQSELEISGETPQPVYSLRQLSDDFPKLGSAGTGGTEVEGEGLTTAIKQVAPAASTDLGRAVLTGVLMESTSERLRMVATDSYRLALRDLPAIGLEATGLLPARGLRELPNTVGASKVNVGFTEREGIFDSTAGSLRLRMIEGNFPKYETLLPSEYPNQLVCDRESLLETIRRMELVAEDHYPVRLTITDGGAEVNVIRQDVGRATDHVEGDFQGESGSLTVAFNPRYLADGVVATGAEKVRLRIIDGMKPSVIDDPEREEFLYLLMPVNV
;
A
#
# COMPACT_ATOMS: atom_id res chain seq x y z
N MET A 1 -21.47 4.95 27.53
CA MET A 1 -21.66 4.43 26.17
C MET A 1 -22.19 3.01 26.23
N LYS A 2 -23.29 2.73 25.57
CA LYS A 2 -23.81 1.36 25.43
C LYS A 2 -24.35 1.17 24.01
N ILE A 3 -23.82 0.17 23.30
CA ILE A 3 -24.21 -0.15 21.93
C ILE A 3 -24.37 -1.65 21.75
N ARG A 4 -25.19 -2.04 20.76
CA ARG A 4 -25.31 -3.39 20.26
C ARG A 4 -25.10 -3.39 18.75
N ALA A 5 -24.21 -4.25 18.23
CA ALA A 5 -23.88 -4.32 16.82
C ALA A 5 -23.67 -5.77 16.37
N ASN A 6 -23.79 -6.02 15.06
CA ASN A 6 -23.45 -7.32 14.49
C ASN A 6 -21.96 -7.62 14.68
N ARG A 7 -21.63 -8.82 15.16
CA ARG A 7 -20.26 -9.24 15.48
C ARG A 7 -19.31 -9.10 14.28
N GLU A 8 -19.74 -9.48 13.08
CA GLU A 8 -18.89 -9.50 11.88
C GLU A 8 -18.59 -8.08 11.44
N GLN A 9 -19.61 -7.23 11.34
CA GLN A 9 -19.44 -5.82 10.99
C GLN A 9 -18.55 -5.09 12.00
N LEU A 10 -18.74 -5.36 13.30
CA LEU A 10 -17.91 -4.79 14.35
C LEU A 10 -16.46 -5.28 14.26
N ALA A 11 -16.24 -6.58 14.07
CA ALA A 11 -14.91 -7.15 13.92
C ALA A 11 -14.15 -6.58 12.71
N ASP A 12 -14.84 -6.34 11.60
CA ASP A 12 -14.28 -5.75 10.39
C ASP A 12 -13.93 -4.28 10.60
N ALA A 13 -14.81 -3.49 11.20
CA ALA A 13 -14.54 -2.08 11.50
C ALA A 13 -13.34 -1.92 12.46
N LEU A 14 -13.31 -2.71 13.53
CA LEU A 14 -12.19 -2.75 14.47
C LEU A 14 -10.90 -3.19 13.75
N GLY A 15 -10.98 -4.20 12.90
CA GLY A 15 -9.84 -4.71 12.11
C GLY A 15 -9.27 -3.67 11.17
N ARG A 16 -10.13 -2.89 10.49
CA ARG A 16 -9.70 -1.76 9.63
C ARG A 16 -8.99 -0.69 10.44
N ALA A 17 -9.62 -0.17 11.50
CA ALA A 17 -9.04 0.88 12.34
C ALA A 17 -7.73 0.44 13.03
N GLN A 18 -7.62 -0.84 13.42
CA GLN A 18 -6.42 -1.40 14.04
C GLN A 18 -5.16 -1.34 13.14
N ARG A 19 -5.31 -1.27 11.82
CA ARG A 19 -4.19 -1.18 10.88
C ARG A 19 -3.45 0.15 10.95
N ALA A 20 -4.12 1.21 11.42
CA ALA A 20 -3.50 2.51 11.66
C ALA A 20 -2.85 2.63 13.04
N VAL A 21 -3.07 1.67 13.93
CA VAL A 21 -2.48 1.67 15.27
C VAL A 21 -1.01 1.26 15.20
N GLY A 22 -0.10 2.13 15.66
CA GLY A 22 1.33 1.85 15.67
C GLY A 22 1.71 0.72 16.62
N SER A 23 2.66 -0.11 16.23
CA SER A 23 3.19 -1.19 17.08
C SER A 23 4.11 -0.67 18.19
N ARG A 24 4.66 0.53 18.06
CA ARG A 24 5.62 1.17 18.96
C ARG A 24 5.38 2.68 18.95
N GLY A 25 4.46 3.15 19.78
CA GLY A 25 4.21 4.57 19.94
C GLY A 25 4.76 5.09 21.27
N SER A 26 5.27 6.32 21.29
CA SER A 26 5.67 7.03 22.50
C SER A 26 4.47 7.35 23.42
N LEU A 27 3.26 7.35 22.88
CA LEU A 27 2.03 7.64 23.60
C LEU A 27 1.19 6.37 23.73
N PRO A 28 0.97 5.84 24.94
CA PRO A 28 0.17 4.63 25.16
C PRO A 28 -1.25 4.69 24.59
N VAL A 29 -1.88 5.88 24.56
CA VAL A 29 -3.23 6.09 24.03
C VAL A 29 -3.32 5.76 22.53
N LEU A 30 -2.23 5.89 21.76
CA LEU A 30 -2.17 5.54 20.33
C LEU A 30 -2.16 4.02 20.07
N GLN A 31 -2.02 3.19 21.10
CA GLN A 31 -2.25 1.75 21.02
C GLN A 31 -3.73 1.37 21.14
N GLY A 32 -4.57 2.36 21.45
CA GLY A 32 -6.00 2.24 21.57
C GLY A 32 -6.76 2.49 20.27
N LEU A 33 -7.99 1.99 20.24
CA LEU A 33 -9.02 2.41 19.31
C LEU A 33 -9.99 3.33 20.05
N LEU A 34 -10.30 4.47 19.46
CA LEU A 34 -11.38 5.33 19.89
C LEU A 34 -12.69 4.79 19.32
N CYS A 35 -13.60 4.40 20.19
CA CYS A 35 -14.96 4.00 19.88
C CYS A 35 -15.90 5.14 20.26
N GLU A 36 -16.67 5.66 19.31
CA GLU A 36 -17.63 6.76 19.50
C GLU A 36 -19.01 6.33 19.05
N ALA A 37 -19.96 6.32 19.97
CA ALA A 37 -21.36 5.95 19.70
C ALA A 37 -22.24 7.20 19.65
N SER A 38 -22.94 7.41 18.53
CA SER A 38 -23.89 8.50 18.31
C SER A 38 -24.85 8.17 17.18
N GLU A 39 -26.07 8.68 17.25
CA GLU A 39 -27.03 8.70 16.13
C GLU A 39 -27.24 7.36 15.39
N GLY A 40 -27.31 6.25 16.14
CA GLY A 40 -27.53 4.93 15.53
C GLY A 40 -26.26 4.32 14.88
N LYS A 41 -25.08 4.89 15.14
CA LYS A 41 -23.81 4.45 14.59
C LYS A 41 -22.74 4.29 15.65
N LEU A 42 -21.81 3.38 15.40
CA LEU A 42 -20.52 3.29 16.06
C LEU A 42 -19.42 3.67 15.08
N ALA A 43 -18.66 4.70 15.40
CA ALA A 43 -17.42 5.03 14.70
C ALA A 43 -16.23 4.47 15.49
N VAL A 44 -15.31 3.82 14.78
CA VAL A 44 -14.06 3.29 15.33
C VAL A 44 -12.89 3.96 14.64
N THR A 45 -12.00 4.58 15.41
CA THR A 45 -10.84 5.30 14.88
C THR A 45 -9.56 4.76 15.49
N GLY A 46 -8.58 4.48 14.63
CA GLY A 46 -7.20 4.18 14.99
C GLY A 46 -6.25 5.18 14.34
N THR A 47 -5.17 5.53 15.02
CA THR A 47 -4.17 6.45 14.49
C THR A 47 -2.80 6.26 15.13
N ASP A 48 -1.74 6.55 14.37
CA ASP A 48 -0.38 6.74 14.86
C ASP A 48 0.12 8.18 14.61
N LEU A 49 -0.80 9.11 14.31
CA LEU A 49 -0.61 10.52 13.94
C LEU A 49 -0.13 10.79 12.52
N GLU A 50 0.35 9.78 11.81
CA GLU A 50 0.68 9.87 10.38
C GLU A 50 -0.39 9.22 9.50
N VAL A 51 -0.91 8.10 9.98
CA VAL A 51 -2.01 7.36 9.34
C VAL A 51 -3.19 7.32 10.30
N THR A 52 -4.35 7.72 9.83
CA THR A 52 -5.61 7.62 10.58
C THR A 52 -6.63 6.87 9.75
N VAL A 53 -7.21 5.83 10.34
CA VAL A 53 -8.32 5.07 9.77
C VAL A 53 -9.54 5.24 10.66
N ARG A 54 -10.65 5.67 10.07
CA ARG A 54 -11.97 5.73 10.71
C ARG A 54 -12.94 4.84 9.93
N SER A 55 -13.64 3.97 10.63
CA SER A 55 -14.65 3.10 10.08
C SER A 55 -15.96 3.30 10.84
N GLU A 56 -17.09 3.36 10.13
CA GLU A 56 -18.40 3.51 10.73
C GLU A 56 -19.25 2.29 10.41
N ILE A 57 -20.05 1.87 11.39
CA ILE A 57 -21.06 0.80 11.25
C ILE A 57 -22.36 1.24 11.87
N GLU A 58 -23.47 0.70 11.39
CA GLU A 58 -24.75 0.81 12.05
C GLU A 58 -24.73 0.04 13.37
N ALA A 59 -25.29 0.62 14.40
CA ALA A 59 -25.37 0.04 15.72
C ALA A 59 -26.66 0.51 16.42
N ASP A 60 -27.24 -0.38 17.23
CA ASP A 60 -28.28 0.02 18.17
C ASP A 60 -27.62 0.73 19.36
N VAL A 61 -27.79 2.04 19.43
CA VAL A 61 -27.12 2.92 20.41
C VAL A 61 -28.13 3.23 21.54
N GLU A 62 -27.97 2.54 22.68
CA GLU A 62 -28.78 2.79 23.87
C GLU A 62 -28.24 4.01 24.66
N GLU A 63 -26.94 4.18 24.76
CA GLU A 63 -26.28 5.29 25.45
C GLU A 63 -25.12 5.85 24.59
N TRP A 64 -25.18 7.14 24.30
CA TRP A 64 -24.12 7.85 23.61
C TRP A 64 -22.86 7.93 24.48
N GLY A 65 -21.71 8.08 23.84
CA GLY A 65 -20.45 8.27 24.53
C GLY A 65 -19.27 7.77 23.74
N LYS A 66 -18.11 7.81 24.38
CA LYS A 66 -16.85 7.39 23.81
C LYS A 66 -16.07 6.49 24.78
N ALA A 67 -15.20 5.67 24.23
CA ALA A 67 -14.24 4.87 24.98
C ALA A 67 -12.96 4.68 24.17
N VAL A 68 -11.79 4.76 24.79
CA VAL A 68 -10.50 4.41 24.18
C VAL A 68 -10.04 3.10 24.80
N VAL A 69 -9.87 2.08 23.98
CA VAL A 69 -9.61 0.71 24.46
C VAL A 69 -8.41 0.11 23.72
N PRO A 70 -7.57 -0.72 24.38
CA PRO A 70 -6.47 -1.39 23.71
C PRO A 70 -6.94 -2.12 22.45
N GLY A 71 -6.56 -1.60 21.27
CA GLY A 71 -7.17 -1.97 20.00
C GLY A 71 -6.98 -3.43 19.63
N ARG A 72 -5.78 -3.97 19.86
CA ARG A 72 -5.48 -5.38 19.59
C ARG A 72 -6.35 -6.32 20.43
N LEU A 73 -6.52 -6.02 21.73
CA LEU A 73 -7.31 -6.85 22.62
C LEU A 73 -8.80 -6.77 22.28
N LEU A 74 -9.33 -5.55 22.04
CA LEU A 74 -10.71 -5.35 21.64
C LEU A 74 -11.03 -6.12 20.33
N THR A 75 -10.20 -5.97 19.32
CA THR A 75 -10.38 -6.66 18.02
C THR A 75 -10.36 -8.18 18.19
N GLN A 76 -9.43 -8.71 19.00
CA GLN A 76 -9.35 -10.15 19.24
C GLN A 76 -10.52 -10.67 20.07
N ALA A 77 -10.95 -9.94 21.09
CA ALA A 77 -12.11 -10.31 21.91
C ALA A 77 -13.38 -10.42 21.07
N VAL A 78 -13.69 -9.37 20.28
CA VAL A 78 -14.87 -9.36 19.40
C VAL A 78 -14.83 -10.48 18.36
N ARG A 79 -13.70 -10.75 17.74
CA ARG A 79 -13.54 -11.87 16.78
C ARG A 79 -13.80 -13.25 17.40
N ARG A 80 -13.56 -13.40 18.70
CA ARG A 80 -13.79 -14.66 19.43
C ARG A 80 -15.18 -14.78 20.06
N MET A 81 -16.00 -13.71 19.97
CA MET A 81 -17.40 -13.81 20.39
C MET A 81 -18.16 -14.79 19.50
N PRO A 82 -19.18 -15.48 20.02
CA PRO A 82 -20.11 -16.28 19.22
C PRO A 82 -20.76 -15.44 18.10
N PRO A 83 -21.22 -16.07 17.00
CA PRO A 83 -22.03 -15.39 16.00
C PRO A 83 -23.26 -14.72 16.62
N GLY A 84 -23.69 -13.58 16.05
CA GLY A 84 -24.84 -12.82 16.54
C GLY A 84 -24.47 -11.37 16.88
N ALA A 85 -25.23 -10.78 17.79
CA ALA A 85 -24.93 -9.42 18.22
C ALA A 85 -23.96 -9.38 19.41
N VAL A 86 -23.12 -8.35 19.40
CA VAL A 86 -22.18 -8.03 20.48
C VAL A 86 -22.57 -6.70 21.10
N THR A 87 -22.62 -6.66 22.41
CA THR A 87 -22.84 -5.44 23.20
C THR A 87 -21.50 -4.92 23.71
N LEU A 88 -21.25 -3.63 23.49
CA LEU A 88 -20.15 -2.90 24.10
C LEU A 88 -20.73 -1.92 25.11
N ARG A 89 -20.27 -1.99 26.37
CA ARG A 89 -20.73 -1.12 27.45
C ARG A 89 -19.51 -0.50 28.16
N ALA A 90 -19.36 0.81 28.05
CA ALA A 90 -18.42 1.59 28.83
C ALA A 90 -19.19 2.35 29.92
N GLY A 91 -18.98 1.97 31.18
CA GLY A 91 -19.56 2.63 32.35
C GLY A 91 -18.58 3.60 33.01
N ASP A 92 -18.94 4.10 34.20
CA ASP A 92 -18.12 5.02 35.01
C ASP A 92 -16.84 4.36 35.58
N GLN A 93 -16.70 3.06 35.45
CA GLN A 93 -15.57 2.27 35.95
C GLN A 93 -14.54 2.05 34.86
N SER A 94 -13.84 2.98 34.37
CA SER A 94 -12.62 2.88 33.50
C SER A 94 -12.44 1.55 32.71
N GLU A 95 -13.50 0.79 32.48
CA GLU A 95 -13.52 -0.49 31.78
C GLU A 95 -14.60 -0.52 30.70
N LEU A 96 -14.30 -1.21 29.58
CA LEU A 96 -15.25 -1.57 28.55
C LEU A 96 -15.63 -3.05 28.70
N GLU A 97 -16.90 -3.32 28.92
CA GLU A 97 -17.45 -4.67 28.91
C GLU A 97 -17.87 -5.07 27.48
N ILE A 98 -17.54 -6.28 27.08
CA ILE A 98 -17.89 -6.89 25.81
C ILE A 98 -18.68 -8.17 26.11
N SER A 99 -19.93 -8.22 25.71
CA SER A 99 -20.81 -9.38 25.93
C SER A 99 -21.58 -9.76 24.67
N GLY A 100 -22.00 -11.02 24.56
CA GLY A 100 -22.85 -11.53 23.48
C GLY A 100 -24.30 -11.64 23.87
N GLU A 101 -25.09 -12.31 23.05
CA GLU A 101 -26.51 -12.62 23.35
C GLU A 101 -26.64 -13.69 24.42
N THR A 102 -25.64 -14.52 24.64
CA THR A 102 -25.58 -15.51 25.71
C THR A 102 -24.88 -14.92 26.94
N PRO A 103 -25.10 -15.43 28.15
CA PRO A 103 -24.46 -14.91 29.36
C PRO A 103 -22.95 -14.99 29.35
N GLN A 104 -22.35 -15.80 28.47
CA GLN A 104 -20.89 -15.98 28.33
C GLN A 104 -20.51 -16.20 26.87
N PRO A 105 -19.30 -15.76 26.43
CA PRO A 105 -18.25 -15.11 27.22
C PRO A 105 -18.50 -13.63 27.49
N VAL A 106 -17.92 -13.12 28.58
CA VAL A 106 -17.86 -11.69 28.89
C VAL A 106 -16.37 -11.30 29.04
N TYR A 107 -15.97 -10.21 28.40
CA TYR A 107 -14.63 -9.63 28.56
C TYR A 107 -14.78 -8.24 29.20
N SER A 108 -13.88 -7.89 30.10
CA SER A 108 -13.75 -6.54 30.66
C SER A 108 -12.35 -6.01 30.34
N LEU A 109 -12.26 -4.95 29.56
CA LEU A 109 -11.01 -4.35 29.14
C LEU A 109 -10.85 -2.96 29.74
N ARG A 110 -9.71 -2.70 30.38
CA ARG A 110 -9.41 -1.36 30.89
C ARG A 110 -9.36 -0.35 29.76
N GLN A 111 -10.05 0.77 29.95
CA GLN A 111 -9.95 1.92 29.07
C GLN A 111 -8.59 2.59 29.24
N LEU A 112 -8.07 3.14 28.14
CA LEU A 112 -6.92 4.02 28.14
C LEU A 112 -7.35 5.45 28.51
N SER A 113 -6.37 6.36 28.63
CA SER A 113 -6.67 7.78 28.90
C SER A 113 -7.61 8.38 27.86
N ASP A 114 -8.44 9.35 28.28
CA ASP A 114 -9.34 10.10 27.41
C ASP A 114 -8.62 11.10 26.48
N ASP A 115 -7.29 11.23 26.60
CA ASP A 115 -6.46 12.14 25.81
C ASP A 115 -6.18 11.63 24.38
N PHE A 116 -7.14 10.94 23.77
CA PHE A 116 -7.01 10.56 22.37
C PHE A 116 -6.91 11.82 21.49
N PRO A 117 -5.98 11.87 20.53
CA PRO A 117 -5.75 13.06 19.70
C PRO A 117 -7.02 13.55 19.03
N LYS A 118 -7.23 14.86 19.05
CA LYS A 118 -8.30 15.48 18.26
C LYS A 118 -7.91 15.39 16.79
N LEU A 119 -8.59 14.54 16.07
CA LEU A 119 -8.44 14.39 14.62
C LEU A 119 -9.26 15.46 13.92
N GLY A 120 -8.74 16.00 12.82
CA GLY A 120 -9.46 16.97 12.01
C GLY A 120 -10.85 16.46 11.59
N SER A 121 -11.81 17.35 11.43
CA SER A 121 -13.14 16.99 10.92
C SER A 121 -13.07 16.38 9.52
N ALA A 122 -14.07 15.58 9.13
CA ALA A 122 -14.18 15.06 7.78
C ALA A 122 -14.01 16.20 6.76
N GLY A 123 -13.09 16.02 5.81
CA GLY A 123 -12.83 17.05 4.79
C GLY A 123 -14.08 17.21 3.91
N THR A 124 -14.64 18.41 3.93
CA THR A 124 -15.73 18.77 3.01
C THR A 124 -15.10 19.36 1.75
N GLY A 125 -14.62 18.54 0.86
CA GLY A 125 -14.05 18.98 -0.41
C GLY A 125 -13.13 17.92 -0.96
N GLY A 126 -13.52 17.32 -2.06
CA GLY A 126 -12.76 16.30 -2.76
C GLY A 126 -13.50 15.94 -4.02
N THR A 127 -12.88 15.11 -4.83
CA THR A 127 -13.45 14.61 -6.08
C THR A 127 -13.66 13.10 -5.98
N GLU A 128 -14.83 12.66 -6.45
CA GLU A 128 -15.15 11.25 -6.52
C GLU A 128 -14.38 10.57 -7.66
N VAL A 129 -13.68 9.49 -7.36
CA VAL A 129 -12.90 8.70 -8.30
C VAL A 129 -13.26 7.22 -8.18
N GLU A 130 -13.01 6.45 -9.23
CA GLU A 130 -13.16 4.99 -9.21
C GLU A 130 -12.07 4.35 -8.32
N GLY A 131 -12.49 3.72 -7.24
CA GLY A 131 -11.60 3.16 -6.22
C GLY A 131 -10.73 2.01 -6.73
N GLU A 132 -11.21 1.23 -7.72
CA GLU A 132 -10.46 0.11 -8.33
C GLU A 132 -9.20 0.61 -9.04
N GLY A 133 -9.32 1.65 -9.87
CA GLY A 133 -8.17 2.26 -10.57
C GLY A 133 -7.14 2.80 -9.60
N LEU A 134 -7.58 3.54 -8.57
CA LEU A 134 -6.71 4.08 -7.54
C LEU A 134 -6.01 2.97 -6.72
N THR A 135 -6.75 1.94 -6.35
CA THR A 135 -6.23 0.77 -5.63
C THR A 135 -5.17 0.03 -6.44
N THR A 136 -5.42 -0.15 -7.74
CA THR A 136 -4.47 -0.80 -8.67
C THR A 136 -3.20 0.02 -8.78
N ALA A 137 -3.31 1.34 -8.98
CA ALA A 137 -2.15 2.24 -9.05
C ALA A 137 -1.30 2.20 -7.76
N ILE A 138 -1.95 2.22 -6.60
CA ILE A 138 -1.25 2.10 -5.31
C ILE A 138 -0.49 0.77 -5.21
N LYS A 139 -1.10 -0.34 -5.59
CA LYS A 139 -0.46 -1.67 -5.58
C LYS A 139 0.75 -1.73 -6.51
N GLN A 140 0.70 -1.03 -7.64
CA GLN A 140 1.79 -0.95 -8.61
C GLN A 140 2.94 -0.06 -8.14
N VAL A 141 2.63 1.09 -7.52
CA VAL A 141 3.62 2.13 -7.22
C VAL A 141 4.20 2.00 -5.80
N ALA A 142 3.37 1.79 -4.79
CA ALA A 142 3.81 1.79 -3.39
C ALA A 142 4.92 0.78 -3.04
N PRO A 143 5.07 -0.40 -3.69
CA PRO A 143 6.20 -1.29 -3.44
C PRO A 143 7.57 -0.70 -3.77
N ALA A 144 7.65 0.28 -4.67
CA ALA A 144 8.91 0.94 -5.03
C ALA A 144 9.37 1.97 -3.98
N ALA A 145 8.53 2.36 -3.02
CA ALA A 145 8.93 3.26 -1.95
C ALA A 145 9.94 2.60 -0.99
N SER A 146 10.87 3.41 -0.47
CA SER A 146 11.86 2.98 0.51
C SER A 146 11.21 2.59 1.84
N THR A 147 11.81 1.66 2.56
CA THR A 147 11.49 1.34 3.96
C THR A 147 12.44 2.02 4.96
N ASP A 148 13.45 2.73 4.46
CA ASP A 148 14.46 3.43 5.26
C ASP A 148 13.90 4.76 5.78
N LEU A 149 13.57 4.81 7.06
CA LEU A 149 13.05 6.01 7.72
C LEU A 149 14.06 7.17 7.78
N GLY A 150 15.37 6.90 7.61
CA GLY A 150 16.40 7.93 7.51
C GLY A 150 16.27 8.77 6.23
N ARG A 151 15.55 8.26 5.23
CA ARG A 151 15.25 8.94 3.96
C ARG A 151 13.75 9.19 3.82
N ALA A 152 13.19 9.95 4.75
CA ALA A 152 11.74 10.11 4.90
C ALA A 152 10.99 10.37 3.57
N VAL A 153 11.51 11.27 2.72
CA VAL A 153 10.87 11.61 1.44
C VAL A 153 10.75 10.41 0.47
N LEU A 154 11.63 9.42 0.58
CA LEU A 154 11.57 8.21 -0.25
C LEU A 154 10.62 7.14 0.31
N THR A 155 10.14 7.30 1.54
CA THR A 155 9.13 6.37 2.11
C THR A 155 7.72 6.69 1.64
N GLY A 156 7.55 7.77 0.87
CA GLY A 156 6.28 8.22 0.35
C GLY A 156 6.04 7.84 -1.10
N VAL A 157 4.79 8.01 -1.50
CA VAL A 157 4.34 8.08 -2.88
C VAL A 157 3.99 9.53 -3.18
N LEU A 158 4.63 10.11 -4.17
CA LEU A 158 4.25 11.42 -4.71
C LEU A 158 2.96 11.25 -5.51
N MET A 159 1.96 12.05 -5.20
CA MET A 159 0.72 12.17 -5.97
C MET A 159 0.64 13.56 -6.55
N GLU A 160 0.65 13.67 -7.88
CA GLU A 160 0.56 14.90 -8.64
C GLU A 160 -0.72 14.88 -9.48
N SER A 161 -1.70 15.63 -9.04
CA SER A 161 -2.97 15.78 -9.76
C SER A 161 -3.01 17.12 -10.51
N THR A 162 -3.21 17.02 -11.81
CA THR A 162 -3.32 18.14 -12.73
C THR A 162 -4.65 18.09 -13.50
N SER A 163 -4.91 19.06 -14.36
CA SER A 163 -6.05 19.04 -15.28
C SER A 163 -6.02 17.90 -16.30
N GLU A 164 -4.85 17.25 -16.49
CA GLU A 164 -4.67 16.21 -17.52
C GLU A 164 -4.68 14.80 -16.92
N ARG A 165 -4.12 14.63 -15.71
CA ARG A 165 -3.95 13.31 -15.08
C ARG A 165 -3.73 13.39 -13.57
N LEU A 166 -3.89 12.24 -12.92
CA LEU A 166 -3.34 11.97 -11.61
C LEU A 166 -2.14 11.04 -11.76
N ARG A 167 -0.94 11.55 -11.46
CA ARG A 167 0.30 10.78 -11.49
C ARG A 167 0.70 10.33 -10.10
N MET A 168 1.10 9.08 -9.97
CA MET A 168 1.66 8.51 -8.74
C MET A 168 3.08 8.03 -9.00
N VAL A 169 4.03 8.41 -8.13
CA VAL A 169 5.44 8.04 -8.26
C VAL A 169 6.03 7.62 -6.92
N ALA A 170 6.79 6.54 -6.90
CA ALA A 170 7.60 6.14 -5.75
C ALA A 170 8.98 5.65 -6.19
N THR A 171 9.98 5.84 -5.35
CA THR A 171 11.35 5.37 -5.59
C THR A 171 12.10 5.11 -4.28
N ASP A 172 13.05 4.17 -4.32
CA ASP A 172 14.01 3.90 -3.24
C ASP A 172 15.45 4.23 -3.64
N SER A 173 15.66 4.88 -4.80
CA SER A 173 16.93 5.18 -5.48
C SER A 173 17.49 4.06 -6.35
N TYR A 174 17.00 2.82 -6.23
CA TYR A 174 17.41 1.68 -7.05
C TYR A 174 16.37 1.31 -8.09
N ARG A 175 15.15 1.71 -7.85
CA ARG A 175 13.97 1.49 -8.70
C ARG A 175 13.01 2.66 -8.56
N LEU A 176 12.17 2.84 -9.56
CA LEU A 176 11.10 3.83 -9.57
C LEU A 176 9.87 3.22 -10.24
N ALA A 177 8.72 3.39 -9.64
CA ALA A 177 7.44 3.07 -10.25
C ALA A 177 6.63 4.34 -10.48
N LEU A 178 6.03 4.44 -11.65
CA LEU A 178 5.18 5.55 -12.07
C LEU A 178 3.88 4.99 -12.65
N ARG A 179 2.76 5.57 -12.24
CA ARG A 179 1.44 5.26 -12.80
C ARG A 179 0.66 6.53 -13.05
N ASP A 180 0.16 6.67 -14.26
CA ASP A 180 -0.79 7.71 -14.64
C ASP A 180 -2.23 7.18 -14.60
N LEU A 181 -3.11 7.95 -14.02
CA LEU A 181 -4.56 7.75 -13.99
C LEU A 181 -5.24 8.92 -14.68
N PRO A 182 -6.48 8.78 -15.17
CA PRO A 182 -7.25 9.90 -15.68
C PRO A 182 -7.32 11.08 -14.69
N ALA A 183 -7.47 12.28 -15.21
CA ALA A 183 -7.64 13.47 -14.39
C ALA A 183 -8.85 13.33 -13.45
N ILE A 184 -8.67 13.76 -12.22
CA ILE A 184 -9.69 13.68 -11.17
C ILE A 184 -10.40 15.02 -10.91
N GLY A 185 -10.12 16.05 -11.74
CA GLY A 185 -10.74 17.38 -11.59
C GLY A 185 -10.30 18.15 -10.34
N LEU A 186 -9.19 17.78 -9.73
CA LEU A 186 -8.58 18.45 -8.59
C LEU A 186 -7.11 18.72 -8.91
N GLU A 187 -6.65 19.95 -8.70
CA GLU A 187 -5.24 20.30 -8.82
C GLU A 187 -4.59 20.26 -7.43
N ALA A 188 -3.71 19.31 -7.19
CA ALA A 188 -3.04 19.13 -5.92
C ALA A 188 -1.76 18.31 -6.08
N THR A 189 -0.81 18.54 -5.18
CA THR A 189 0.39 17.75 -5.05
C THR A 189 0.60 17.37 -3.59
N GLY A 190 0.86 16.08 -3.33
CA GLY A 190 1.10 15.59 -1.98
C GLY A 190 2.04 14.40 -1.98
N LEU A 191 2.97 14.39 -1.01
CA LEU A 191 3.83 13.23 -0.75
C LEU A 191 3.25 12.46 0.43
N LEU A 192 2.64 11.31 0.15
CA LEU A 192 1.88 10.53 1.14
C LEU A 192 2.63 9.26 1.55
N PRO A 193 2.61 8.87 2.84
CA PRO A 193 3.27 7.65 3.32
C PRO A 193 2.80 6.41 2.56
N ALA A 194 3.71 5.72 1.88
CA ALA A 194 3.41 4.51 1.10
C ALA A 194 2.76 3.42 1.99
N ARG A 195 3.19 3.31 3.26
CA ARG A 195 2.60 2.37 4.23
C ARG A 195 1.12 2.65 4.50
N GLY A 196 0.74 3.93 4.53
CA GLY A 196 -0.65 4.33 4.72
C GLY A 196 -1.49 4.13 3.46
N LEU A 197 -0.95 4.46 2.29
CA LEU A 197 -1.64 4.21 1.02
C LEU A 197 -1.92 2.72 0.78
N ARG A 198 -1.04 1.82 1.21
CA ARG A 198 -1.29 0.36 1.14
C ARG A 198 -2.51 -0.09 1.92
N GLU A 199 -2.96 0.69 2.91
CA GLU A 199 -4.19 0.40 3.66
C GLU A 199 -5.47 0.90 2.98
N LEU A 200 -5.36 1.70 1.91
CA LEU A 200 -6.51 2.25 1.20
C LEU A 200 -7.49 1.16 0.73
N PRO A 201 -7.07 0.06 0.06
CA PRO A 201 -7.98 -0.98 -0.39
C PRO A 201 -8.78 -1.63 0.75
N ASN A 202 -8.15 -1.74 1.93
CA ASN A 202 -8.75 -2.36 3.11
C ASN A 202 -9.68 -1.40 3.87
N THR A 203 -9.48 -0.08 3.69
CA THR A 203 -10.21 0.95 4.44
C THR A 203 -11.43 1.44 3.69
N VAL A 204 -11.24 1.82 2.43
CA VAL A 204 -12.30 2.43 1.63
C VAL A 204 -12.94 1.48 0.61
N GLY A 205 -12.37 0.28 0.43
CA GLY A 205 -12.87 -0.71 -0.53
C GLY A 205 -12.56 -0.35 -1.99
N ALA A 206 -13.18 -1.08 -2.92
CA ALA A 206 -13.01 -0.89 -4.37
C ALA A 206 -14.10 -0.02 -5.00
N SER A 207 -15.04 0.51 -4.21
CA SER A 207 -16.10 1.41 -4.67
C SER A 207 -15.56 2.81 -4.95
N LYS A 208 -16.47 3.74 -5.22
CA LYS A 208 -16.12 5.14 -5.37
C LYS A 208 -15.49 5.72 -4.12
N VAL A 209 -14.43 6.47 -4.30
CA VAL A 209 -13.63 7.11 -3.25
C VAL A 209 -13.61 8.61 -3.50
N ASN A 210 -13.95 9.38 -2.49
CA ASN A 210 -13.78 10.83 -2.54
C ASN A 210 -12.35 11.17 -2.11
N VAL A 211 -11.55 11.71 -3.03
CA VAL A 211 -10.15 12.07 -2.82
C VAL A 211 -10.02 13.57 -2.63
N GLY A 212 -9.44 13.99 -1.52
CA GLY A 212 -9.17 15.37 -1.19
C GLY A 212 -7.77 15.59 -0.64
N PHE A 213 -7.28 16.80 -0.76
CA PHE A 213 -6.01 17.24 -0.21
C PHE A 213 -6.20 18.52 0.60
N THR A 214 -5.54 18.61 1.72
CA THR A 214 -5.33 19.84 2.48
C THR A 214 -3.85 20.22 2.40
N GLU A 215 -3.44 21.29 3.06
CA GLU A 215 -2.01 21.64 3.15
C GLU A 215 -1.14 20.58 3.83
N ARG A 216 -1.74 19.68 4.63
CA ARG A 216 -1.01 18.73 5.48
C ARG A 216 -1.42 17.29 5.34
N GLU A 217 -2.54 17.00 4.69
CA GLU A 217 -3.11 15.66 4.66
C GLU A 217 -3.68 15.32 3.29
N GLY A 218 -3.52 14.07 2.88
CA GLY A 218 -4.35 13.42 1.86
C GLY A 218 -5.51 12.69 2.53
N ILE A 219 -6.71 12.85 1.99
CA ILE A 219 -7.96 12.34 2.55
C ILE A 219 -8.64 11.45 1.52
N PHE A 220 -9.06 10.27 1.94
CA PHE A 220 -9.76 9.29 1.11
C PHE A 220 -10.98 8.80 1.87
N ASP A 221 -12.16 9.23 1.44
CA ASP A 221 -13.43 8.91 2.09
C ASP A 221 -14.31 8.03 1.20
N SER A 222 -14.96 7.05 1.79
CA SER A 222 -15.98 6.22 1.14
C SER A 222 -17.09 5.86 2.13
N THR A 223 -18.10 5.15 1.68
CA THR A 223 -19.15 4.60 2.55
C THR A 223 -18.64 3.54 3.54
N ALA A 224 -17.49 2.90 3.24
CA ALA A 224 -16.90 1.86 4.09
C ALA A 224 -16.00 2.42 5.19
N GLY A 225 -15.46 3.63 5.00
CA GLY A 225 -14.57 4.26 5.96
C GLY A 225 -13.79 5.43 5.36
N SER A 226 -12.92 6.00 6.19
CA SER A 226 -12.06 7.14 5.87
C SER A 226 -10.62 6.80 6.19
N LEU A 227 -9.72 7.15 5.28
CA LEU A 227 -8.26 7.09 5.45
C LEU A 227 -7.70 8.50 5.34
N ARG A 228 -6.93 8.92 6.33
CA ARG A 228 -6.20 10.19 6.33
C ARG A 228 -4.72 9.93 6.47
N LEU A 229 -3.93 10.58 5.66
CA LEU A 229 -2.50 10.44 5.60
C LEU A 229 -1.85 11.80 5.75
N ARG A 230 -1.07 11.99 6.80
CA ARG A 230 -0.26 13.19 6.97
C ARG A 230 0.81 13.22 5.87
N MET A 231 0.94 14.34 5.18
CA MET A 231 1.96 14.52 4.16
C MET A 231 3.36 14.48 4.76
N ILE A 232 4.27 13.87 4.03
CA ILE A 232 5.70 13.88 4.33
C ILE A 232 6.27 15.21 3.87
N GLU A 233 6.93 15.93 4.75
CA GLU A 233 7.57 17.20 4.42
C GLU A 233 8.91 16.95 3.70
N GLY A 234 9.19 17.74 2.69
CA GLY A 234 10.43 17.71 1.92
C GLY A 234 10.21 17.66 0.41
N ASN A 235 11.32 17.70 -0.33
CA ASN A 235 11.29 17.68 -1.78
C ASN A 235 11.53 16.25 -2.31
N PHE A 236 10.57 15.72 -3.04
CA PHE A 236 10.74 14.48 -3.76
C PHE A 236 11.77 14.65 -4.89
N PRO A 237 12.59 13.65 -5.20
CA PRO A 237 13.58 13.75 -6.28
C PRO A 237 12.95 14.10 -7.63
N LYS A 238 13.67 14.85 -8.47
CA LYS A 238 13.27 15.14 -9.86
C LYS A 238 13.40 13.88 -10.71
N TYR A 239 12.40 13.04 -10.66
CA TYR A 239 12.40 11.71 -11.27
C TYR A 239 12.35 11.74 -12.80
N GLU A 240 11.83 12.80 -13.40
CA GLU A 240 11.71 12.94 -14.85
C GLU A 240 13.09 12.87 -15.53
N THR A 241 14.13 13.37 -14.86
CA THR A 241 15.51 13.35 -15.37
C THR A 241 16.13 11.96 -15.37
N LEU A 242 15.50 11.00 -14.67
CA LEU A 242 15.96 9.62 -14.61
C LEU A 242 15.39 8.76 -15.74
N LEU A 243 14.36 9.25 -16.42
CA LEU A 243 13.68 8.53 -17.50
C LEU A 243 14.36 8.81 -18.84
N PRO A 244 15.08 7.83 -19.44
CA PRO A 244 15.64 7.99 -20.77
C PRO A 244 14.54 8.18 -21.82
N SER A 245 14.85 8.97 -22.84
CA SER A 245 13.93 9.23 -23.96
C SER A 245 13.86 8.08 -24.97
N GLU A 246 14.93 7.29 -25.09
CA GLU A 246 15.07 6.24 -26.09
C GLU A 246 15.67 4.97 -25.52
N TYR A 247 15.20 3.84 -26.02
CA TYR A 247 15.64 2.51 -25.65
C TYR A 247 15.86 1.68 -26.93
N PRO A 248 17.11 1.54 -27.39
CA PRO A 248 17.40 0.84 -28.65
C PRO A 248 17.17 -0.66 -28.60
N ASN A 249 17.06 -1.23 -27.40
CA ASN A 249 16.88 -2.66 -27.20
C ASN A 249 15.62 -2.92 -26.39
N GLN A 250 14.81 -3.89 -26.83
CA GLN A 250 13.62 -4.33 -26.10
C GLN A 250 13.43 -5.84 -26.20
N LEU A 251 13.06 -6.45 -25.10
CA LEU A 251 12.62 -7.84 -25.01
C LEU A 251 11.15 -7.87 -24.60
N VAL A 252 10.32 -8.53 -25.37
CA VAL A 252 8.92 -8.82 -25.02
C VAL A 252 8.78 -10.30 -24.75
N CYS A 253 8.29 -10.66 -23.56
CA CYS A 253 8.10 -12.05 -23.16
C CYS A 253 6.83 -12.23 -22.34
N ASP A 254 6.44 -13.50 -22.13
CA ASP A 254 5.34 -13.83 -21.25
C ASP A 254 5.71 -13.47 -19.79
N ARG A 255 4.82 -12.74 -19.12
CA ARG A 255 5.03 -12.22 -17.77
C ARG A 255 5.20 -13.35 -16.75
N GLU A 256 4.32 -14.36 -16.80
CA GLU A 256 4.35 -15.44 -15.80
C GLU A 256 5.59 -16.32 -15.97
N SER A 257 5.98 -16.62 -17.21
CA SER A 257 7.20 -17.36 -17.52
C SER A 257 8.44 -16.65 -16.99
N LEU A 258 8.55 -15.33 -17.20
CA LEU A 258 9.66 -14.54 -16.65
C LEU A 258 9.64 -14.54 -15.13
N LEU A 259 8.48 -14.33 -14.50
CA LEU A 259 8.34 -14.28 -13.06
C LEU A 259 8.71 -15.62 -12.40
N GLU A 260 8.26 -16.74 -12.96
CA GLU A 260 8.61 -18.07 -12.46
C GLU A 260 10.11 -18.35 -12.60
N THR A 261 10.72 -17.94 -13.72
CA THR A 261 12.17 -18.04 -13.91
C THR A 261 12.93 -17.24 -12.87
N ILE A 262 12.53 -15.98 -12.61
CA ILE A 262 13.16 -15.15 -11.56
C ILE A 262 13.04 -15.84 -10.21
N ARG A 263 11.85 -16.35 -9.84
CA ARG A 263 11.62 -17.08 -8.58
C ARG A 263 12.49 -18.32 -8.41
N ARG A 264 12.72 -19.05 -9.50
CA ARG A 264 13.67 -20.19 -9.48
C ARG A 264 15.11 -19.72 -9.23
N MET A 265 15.51 -18.59 -9.81
CA MET A 265 16.84 -17.99 -9.60
C MET A 265 17.00 -17.47 -8.17
N GLU A 266 15.96 -16.93 -7.56
CA GLU A 266 15.98 -16.45 -6.16
C GLU A 266 16.41 -17.52 -5.14
N LEU A 267 16.15 -18.78 -5.42
CA LEU A 267 16.59 -19.89 -4.55
C LEU A 267 18.13 -19.95 -4.37
N VAL A 268 18.88 -19.53 -5.40
CA VAL A 268 20.35 -19.50 -5.36
C VAL A 268 20.86 -18.09 -5.09
N ALA A 269 20.18 -17.06 -5.63
CA ALA A 269 20.59 -15.66 -5.50
C ALA A 269 20.50 -15.15 -4.07
N GLU A 270 19.49 -15.60 -3.30
CA GLU A 270 19.06 -14.91 -2.08
C GLU A 270 18.88 -13.39 -2.33
N ASP A 271 18.88 -12.57 -1.29
CA ASP A 271 18.57 -11.14 -1.42
C ASP A 271 19.69 -10.28 -2.03
N HIS A 272 20.89 -10.82 -2.22
CA HIS A 272 22.09 -9.99 -2.50
C HIS A 272 22.80 -10.27 -3.81
N TYR A 273 22.59 -11.45 -4.42
CA TYR A 273 23.26 -11.79 -5.66
C TYR A 273 22.40 -11.42 -6.87
N PRO A 274 22.95 -10.69 -7.84
CA PRO A 274 22.21 -10.30 -9.03
C PRO A 274 21.90 -11.50 -9.92
N VAL A 275 20.73 -11.45 -10.54
CA VAL A 275 20.36 -12.32 -11.65
C VAL A 275 20.78 -11.66 -12.94
N ARG A 276 21.54 -12.39 -13.78
CA ARG A 276 22.02 -11.93 -15.07
C ARG A 276 21.13 -12.44 -16.19
N LEU A 277 20.69 -11.54 -17.05
CA LEU A 277 19.95 -11.83 -18.25
C LEU A 277 20.86 -11.63 -19.46
N THR A 278 21.09 -12.68 -20.25
CA THR A 278 21.73 -12.62 -21.55
C THR A 278 20.66 -12.76 -22.62
N ILE A 279 20.33 -11.64 -23.26
CA ILE A 279 19.18 -11.50 -24.17
C ILE A 279 19.70 -11.69 -25.59
N THR A 280 18.99 -12.51 -26.36
CA THR A 280 19.24 -12.82 -27.78
C THR A 280 17.92 -12.93 -28.55
N ASP A 281 17.96 -13.16 -29.85
CA ASP A 281 16.76 -13.24 -30.71
C ASP A 281 15.69 -14.26 -30.23
N GLY A 282 16.08 -15.30 -29.47
CA GLY A 282 15.17 -16.32 -28.98
C GLY A 282 14.62 -16.05 -27.56
N GLY A 283 15.00 -14.93 -26.94
CA GLY A 283 14.60 -14.61 -25.57
C GLY A 283 15.78 -14.27 -24.66
N ALA A 284 15.74 -14.73 -23.41
CA ALA A 284 16.77 -14.47 -22.42
C ALA A 284 17.22 -15.72 -21.69
N GLU A 285 18.52 -15.99 -21.71
CA GLU A 285 19.13 -16.88 -20.72
C GLU A 285 19.25 -16.13 -19.41
N VAL A 286 18.74 -16.73 -18.33
CA VAL A 286 18.71 -16.15 -16.98
C VAL A 286 19.59 -17.00 -16.09
N ASN A 287 20.64 -16.42 -15.52
CA ASN A 287 21.55 -17.15 -14.68
C ASN A 287 21.93 -16.41 -13.39
N VAL A 288 22.31 -17.18 -12.39
CA VAL A 288 22.89 -16.72 -11.14
C VAL A 288 24.05 -17.62 -10.76
N ILE A 289 25.15 -17.02 -10.29
CA ILE A 289 26.33 -17.75 -9.85
C ILE A 289 26.73 -17.28 -8.47
N ARG A 290 26.80 -18.22 -7.53
CA ARG A 290 27.33 -18.02 -6.18
C ARG A 290 28.45 -19.02 -5.94
N GLN A 291 29.64 -18.53 -5.63
CA GLN A 291 30.82 -19.39 -5.46
C GLN A 291 30.70 -20.36 -4.29
N ASP A 292 29.97 -19.95 -3.26
CA ASP A 292 29.78 -20.70 -1.99
C ASP A 292 28.57 -21.66 -2.00
N VAL A 293 27.63 -21.48 -2.95
CA VAL A 293 26.38 -22.25 -2.99
C VAL A 293 26.23 -23.04 -4.28
N GLY A 294 26.49 -22.41 -5.43
CA GLY A 294 26.33 -23.04 -6.73
C GLY A 294 25.85 -22.09 -7.82
N ARG A 295 25.26 -22.65 -8.84
CA ARG A 295 24.72 -21.90 -9.98
C ARG A 295 23.35 -22.41 -10.38
N ALA A 296 22.52 -21.51 -10.91
CA ALA A 296 21.29 -21.85 -11.59
C ALA A 296 21.24 -21.16 -12.95
N THR A 297 20.68 -21.83 -13.93
CA THR A 297 20.47 -21.29 -15.28
C THR A 297 19.10 -21.75 -15.76
N ASP A 298 18.37 -20.84 -16.39
CA ASP A 298 17.06 -21.08 -16.99
C ASP A 298 16.92 -20.23 -18.24
N HIS A 299 15.84 -20.39 -18.98
CA HIS A 299 15.56 -19.66 -20.21
C HIS A 299 14.12 -19.18 -20.27
N VAL A 300 13.93 -17.95 -20.74
CA VAL A 300 12.63 -17.37 -21.05
C VAL A 300 12.55 -17.08 -22.53
N GLU A 301 11.57 -17.66 -23.21
CA GLU A 301 11.28 -17.34 -24.60
C GLU A 301 10.74 -15.91 -24.72
N GLY A 302 11.15 -15.21 -25.77
CA GLY A 302 10.72 -13.85 -26.01
C GLY A 302 11.18 -13.30 -27.35
N ASP A 303 10.56 -12.22 -27.76
CA ASP A 303 10.88 -11.47 -28.98
C ASP A 303 11.85 -10.32 -28.63
N PHE A 304 13.06 -10.43 -29.07
CA PHE A 304 14.10 -9.41 -28.87
C PHE A 304 14.24 -8.55 -30.12
N GLN A 305 14.15 -7.25 -29.94
CA GLN A 305 14.42 -6.24 -30.96
C GLN A 305 15.51 -5.32 -30.45
N GLY A 306 16.64 -5.28 -31.15
CA GLY A 306 17.78 -4.49 -30.72
C GLY A 306 18.84 -4.33 -31.80
N GLU A 307 19.73 -3.34 -31.57
CA GLU A 307 20.85 -3.06 -32.48
C GLU A 307 22.01 -4.06 -32.36
N SER A 308 22.07 -4.75 -31.23
CA SER A 308 23.08 -5.75 -30.91
C SER A 308 22.53 -7.14 -30.99
N GLY A 309 23.26 -8.12 -31.54
CA GLY A 309 22.83 -9.53 -31.60
C GLY A 309 22.72 -10.21 -30.24
N SER A 310 23.31 -9.62 -29.19
CA SER A 310 23.14 -10.04 -27.80
C SER A 310 23.38 -8.88 -26.84
N LEU A 311 22.67 -8.88 -25.71
CA LEU A 311 22.80 -7.88 -24.66
C LEU A 311 22.79 -8.57 -23.30
N THR A 312 23.72 -8.19 -22.42
CA THR A 312 23.77 -8.71 -21.05
C THR A 312 23.50 -7.59 -20.06
N VAL A 313 22.57 -7.85 -19.12
CA VAL A 313 22.24 -6.95 -18.03
C VAL A 313 21.99 -7.75 -16.75
N ALA A 314 22.28 -7.19 -15.59
CA ALA A 314 22.05 -7.86 -14.32
C ALA A 314 21.21 -6.99 -13.38
N PHE A 315 20.34 -7.62 -12.62
CA PHE A 315 19.41 -6.96 -11.70
C PHE A 315 19.36 -7.64 -10.36
N ASN A 316 18.95 -6.89 -9.34
CA ASN A 316 18.46 -7.48 -8.10
C ASN A 316 17.17 -8.29 -8.42
N PRO A 317 17.14 -9.60 -8.10
CA PRO A 317 16.02 -10.48 -8.48
C PRO A 317 14.69 -10.03 -7.89
N ARG A 318 14.68 -9.60 -6.63
CA ARG A 318 13.47 -9.11 -5.96
C ARG A 318 12.92 -7.86 -6.64
N TYR A 319 13.79 -6.90 -6.97
CA TYR A 319 13.34 -5.67 -7.64
C TYR A 319 12.84 -5.94 -9.06
N LEU A 320 13.50 -6.89 -9.75
CA LEU A 320 13.04 -7.34 -11.06
C LEU A 320 11.67 -8.01 -10.97
N ALA A 321 11.48 -8.93 -10.01
CA ALA A 321 10.20 -9.59 -9.77
C ALA A 321 9.08 -8.59 -9.41
N ASP A 322 9.36 -7.64 -8.52
CA ASP A 322 8.41 -6.59 -8.14
C ASP A 322 7.94 -5.77 -9.36
N GLY A 323 8.87 -5.41 -10.27
CA GLY A 323 8.55 -4.69 -11.50
C GLY A 323 7.69 -5.52 -12.45
N VAL A 324 8.04 -6.79 -12.66
CA VAL A 324 7.27 -7.72 -13.51
C VAL A 324 5.87 -7.95 -12.97
N VAL A 325 5.73 -8.14 -11.65
CA VAL A 325 4.41 -8.28 -10.99
C VAL A 325 3.56 -7.01 -11.16
N ALA A 326 4.19 -5.84 -11.01
CA ALA A 326 3.48 -4.57 -11.02
C ALA A 326 2.87 -4.21 -12.39
N THR A 327 3.38 -4.76 -13.50
CA THR A 327 2.76 -4.53 -14.83
C THR A 327 1.32 -5.02 -14.89
N GLY A 328 1.03 -6.18 -14.27
CA GLY A 328 -0.30 -6.78 -14.28
C GLY A 328 -0.80 -7.25 -15.65
N ALA A 329 0.08 -7.22 -16.67
CA ALA A 329 -0.23 -7.59 -18.05
C ALA A 329 0.02 -9.08 -18.32
N GLU A 330 -0.40 -9.61 -19.47
CA GLU A 330 -0.04 -10.97 -19.90
C GLU A 330 1.41 -11.01 -20.40
N LYS A 331 1.84 -9.98 -21.11
CA LYS A 331 3.21 -9.83 -21.59
C LYS A 331 3.89 -8.65 -20.90
N VAL A 332 5.19 -8.76 -20.74
CA VAL A 332 6.03 -7.72 -20.19
C VAL A 332 7.09 -7.33 -21.24
N ARG A 333 7.36 -6.03 -21.31
CA ARG A 333 8.43 -5.48 -22.15
C ARG A 333 9.56 -4.93 -21.27
N LEU A 334 10.77 -5.42 -21.49
CA LEU A 334 11.99 -4.85 -20.92
C LEU A 334 12.62 -3.95 -21.97
N ARG A 335 12.73 -2.67 -21.68
CA ARG A 335 13.40 -1.67 -22.53
C ARG A 335 14.76 -1.34 -21.94
N ILE A 336 15.82 -1.52 -22.72
CA ILE A 336 17.20 -1.50 -22.24
C ILE A 336 18.06 -0.64 -23.19
N ILE A 337 18.90 0.21 -22.62
CA ILE A 337 19.86 0.97 -23.38
C ILE A 337 21.15 0.14 -23.52
N ASP A 338 21.71 -0.24 -22.39
CA ASP A 338 22.90 -1.10 -22.27
C ASP A 338 22.89 -1.78 -20.88
N GLY A 339 23.92 -2.56 -20.56
CA GLY A 339 24.02 -3.27 -19.27
C GLY A 339 24.30 -2.39 -18.05
N MET A 340 24.49 -1.08 -18.22
CA MET A 340 24.93 -0.15 -17.16
C MET A 340 23.90 0.95 -16.86
N LYS A 341 23.02 1.26 -17.80
CA LYS A 341 22.00 2.31 -17.68
C LYS A 341 20.68 1.77 -17.20
N PRO A 342 19.83 2.61 -16.58
CA PRO A 342 18.52 2.20 -16.13
C PRO A 342 17.71 1.55 -17.24
N SER A 343 17.05 0.44 -16.90
CA SER A 343 16.11 -0.27 -17.76
C SER A 343 14.69 0.05 -17.35
N VAL A 344 13.73 -0.11 -18.26
CA VAL A 344 12.32 0.06 -17.97
C VAL A 344 11.57 -1.24 -18.22
N ILE A 345 10.66 -1.54 -17.32
CA ILE A 345 9.72 -2.66 -17.40
C ILE A 345 8.33 -2.06 -17.52
N ASP A 346 7.59 -2.42 -18.55
CA ASP A 346 6.23 -1.94 -18.78
C ASP A 346 5.36 -2.99 -19.50
N ASP A 347 4.10 -2.62 -19.72
CA ASP A 347 3.18 -3.35 -20.58
C ASP A 347 3.40 -2.91 -22.03
N PRO A 348 3.65 -3.82 -23.00
CA PRO A 348 3.84 -3.45 -24.40
C PRO A 348 2.61 -2.80 -25.05
N GLU A 349 1.42 -2.97 -24.48
CA GLU A 349 0.15 -2.48 -25.01
C GLU A 349 -0.39 -1.24 -24.29
N ARG A 350 0.17 -0.90 -23.12
CA ARG A 350 -0.31 0.21 -22.27
C ARG A 350 0.84 1.06 -21.77
N GLU A 351 0.68 2.36 -21.81
CA GLU A 351 1.73 3.33 -21.47
C GLU A 351 1.54 4.00 -20.10
N GLU A 352 0.42 3.74 -19.42
CA GLU A 352 0.09 4.42 -18.18
C GLU A 352 0.89 3.94 -16.96
N PHE A 353 1.63 2.84 -17.07
CA PHE A 353 2.52 2.31 -16.03
C PHE A 353 3.95 2.13 -16.55
N LEU A 354 4.91 2.52 -15.73
CA LEU A 354 6.34 2.38 -15.99
C LEU A 354 7.06 2.01 -14.70
N TYR A 355 7.96 1.02 -14.79
CA TYR A 355 8.83 0.66 -13.70
C TYR A 355 10.29 0.73 -14.17
N LEU A 356 11.05 1.68 -13.61
CA LEU A 356 12.47 1.83 -13.89
C LEU A 356 13.27 1.02 -12.88
N LEU A 357 14.28 0.30 -13.35
CA LEU A 357 15.15 -0.55 -12.55
C LEU A 357 16.62 -0.28 -12.89
N MET A 358 17.41 0.03 -11.84
CA MET A 358 18.86 0.21 -11.96
C MET A 358 19.53 -1.15 -12.11
N PRO A 359 20.41 -1.34 -13.09
CA PRO A 359 21.22 -2.53 -13.21
C PRO A 359 22.28 -2.60 -12.10
N VAL A 360 22.74 -3.80 -11.82
CA VAL A 360 23.84 -4.08 -10.91
C VAL A 360 25.09 -4.38 -11.71
N ASN A 361 26.20 -3.74 -11.38
CA ASN A 361 27.49 -4.06 -11.97
C ASN A 361 27.96 -5.45 -11.52
N VAL A 362 28.31 -6.33 -12.46
CA VAL A 362 28.71 -7.72 -12.22
C VAL A 362 30.10 -7.98 -12.80
#